data_1f8c87f47f023a9260613566f5ece981
#
_entry.id   1f8c87f47f023a9260613566f5ece981
#
_cell.length_a   1.000
_cell.length_b   1.000
_cell.length_c   1.000
_cell.angle_alpha   90.00
_cell.angle_beta   90.00
_cell.angle_gamma   90.00
#
_symmetry.space_group_name_H-M   'P 1'
#
loop_
_entity.id
_entity.type
_entity.pdbx_description
1 polymer ?
#
loop_
_entity_poly.entity_id
_entity_poly.type
_entity_poly.pdbx_seq_one_letter_code
_entity_poly.pdbx_strand_id
1 'polypeptide(L)'
;MHPARTLSTLPAPQPPHTGRGGFLRPFSGPCQTPRVADLTAVEARVLSAVDEARAVSRLRDLVAVPSVGGTAAECEVQHLVGDWLEELDCAVDRWPIDLAAVAMAPDAPGQEVERTEAWGVVGTAPAAEEGLPALVFSGHTDVVPPGDRARWPADPFDPRVAGGAVHGRGTCDMKAGVVAALAALAAVRTAGLRLARPVALHAVVGEEDGGLGAWATLRRGHHGEVCVIPEPTAGAVVTANAGALTFRLEVAGHAAHAAHRDRGVSAVVLFERVHAGLRAFEAERQQDADPRFGGAPYPYGINIGRVQAGDWASSVPDRLVADGRYGVRLDEDVATARAALEARLADICAADPWLAGHPVRLTWTGGAFASGTLPHGHPLLPAVQRAVADTGAGVPPERAIPAGSDLRLYAAAGVPTLHYGPGDLHLAHGPLERVPVDELVTAARAFALLTLRTCGVA
;
A
#
# COMPACT_ATOMS: atom_id res chain seq x y z
N MET A 1 15.98 62.59 -33.53
CA MET A 1 16.05 62.59 -32.05
C MET A 1 14.73 62.09 -31.51
N HIS A 2 14.69 60.84 -31.11
CA HIS A 2 13.54 60.25 -30.44
C HIS A 2 14.02 59.74 -29.08
N PRO A 3 13.32 59.99 -27.98
CA PRO A 3 13.78 59.58 -26.66
C PRO A 3 13.56 58.07 -26.44
N ALA A 4 14.56 57.44 -25.86
CA ALA A 4 14.56 56.08 -25.42
C ALA A 4 13.47 55.85 -24.32
N ARG A 5 12.60 54.86 -24.51
CA ARG A 5 11.70 54.35 -23.45
C ARG A 5 12.50 53.39 -22.56
N THR A 6 12.60 53.76 -21.29
CA THR A 6 13.13 52.94 -20.22
C THR A 6 12.22 51.69 -20.05
N LEU A 7 12.80 50.50 -20.19
CA LEU A 7 12.21 49.25 -19.81
C LEU A 7 12.14 49.17 -18.28
N SER A 8 10.94 49.14 -17.73
CA SER A 8 10.70 48.83 -16.31
C SER A 8 11.10 47.38 -16.05
N THR A 9 12.04 47.18 -15.18
CA THR A 9 12.44 45.86 -14.68
C THR A 9 11.28 45.25 -13.89
N LEU A 10 10.82 44.06 -14.32
CA LEU A 10 9.95 43.19 -13.53
C LEU A 10 10.68 42.75 -12.27
N PRO A 11 10.03 42.73 -11.10
CA PRO A 11 10.68 42.22 -9.88
C PRO A 11 10.96 40.74 -10.04
N ALA A 12 12.14 40.32 -9.54
CA ALA A 12 12.55 38.93 -9.47
C ALA A 12 11.53 38.07 -8.68
N PRO A 13 11.30 36.82 -9.06
CA PRO A 13 10.43 35.92 -8.32
C PRO A 13 11.00 35.74 -6.90
N GLN A 14 10.15 35.99 -5.90
CA GLN A 14 10.50 35.70 -4.51
C GLN A 14 10.70 34.18 -4.35
N PRO A 15 11.70 33.75 -3.55
CA PRO A 15 11.85 32.34 -3.21
C PRO A 15 10.61 31.85 -2.49
N PRO A 16 10.23 30.58 -2.67
CA PRO A 16 9.06 30.00 -1.99
C PRO A 16 9.25 30.21 -0.49
N HIS A 17 8.22 30.73 0.16
CA HIS A 17 8.16 30.81 1.61
C HIS A 17 8.45 29.41 2.15
N THR A 18 9.59 29.28 2.82
CA THR A 18 9.85 28.16 3.71
C THR A 18 8.83 28.27 4.83
N GLY A 19 7.65 27.69 4.60
CA GLY A 19 6.69 27.43 5.64
C GLY A 19 7.46 26.63 6.69
N ARG A 20 7.67 27.24 7.85
CA ARG A 20 8.17 26.52 9.02
C ARG A 20 7.31 25.29 9.15
N GLY A 21 7.90 24.12 8.92
CA GLY A 21 7.29 22.86 9.21
C GLY A 21 6.76 22.96 10.62
N GLY A 22 5.44 22.89 10.78
CA GLY A 22 4.82 22.74 12.07
C GLY A 22 5.30 21.41 12.61
N PHE A 23 6.43 21.43 13.33
CA PHE A 23 6.76 20.36 14.24
C PHE A 23 5.53 20.23 15.14
N LEU A 24 4.85 19.10 15.02
CA LEU A 24 3.85 18.70 16.00
C LEU A 24 4.53 18.87 17.35
N ARG A 25 4.08 19.87 18.13
CA ARG A 25 4.53 20.03 19.51
C ARG A 25 4.28 18.69 20.20
N PRO A 26 5.27 18.13 20.90
CA PRO A 26 5.00 16.99 21.74
C PRO A 26 3.88 17.39 22.71
N PHE A 27 2.87 16.55 22.79
CA PHE A 27 1.74 16.69 23.70
C PHE A 27 2.32 16.70 25.13
N SER A 28 2.50 17.88 25.74
CA SER A 28 2.88 18.04 27.13
C SER A 28 1.63 18.03 28.01
N GLY A 29 0.86 16.96 27.95
CA GLY A 29 -0.01 16.55 29.02
C GLY A 29 0.81 15.75 30.05
N PRO A 30 0.40 15.69 31.34
CA PRO A 30 1.09 14.85 32.28
C PRO A 30 1.13 13.45 31.75
N CYS A 31 2.36 12.92 31.47
CA CYS A 31 2.61 11.55 31.07
C CYS A 31 2.14 10.66 32.22
N GLN A 32 0.87 10.28 32.20
CA GLN A 32 0.46 9.06 32.89
C GLN A 32 1.11 7.94 32.12
N THR A 33 2.23 7.43 32.63
CA THR A 33 2.76 6.14 32.21
C THR A 33 1.58 5.18 32.18
N PRO A 34 1.20 4.63 31.01
CA PRO A 34 0.17 3.61 30.96
C PRO A 34 0.66 2.50 31.91
N ARG A 35 -0.17 2.10 32.88
CA ARG A 35 0.11 0.89 33.64
C ARG A 35 0.21 -0.20 32.59
N VAL A 36 1.41 -0.82 32.49
CA VAL A 36 1.55 -2.10 31.80
C VAL A 36 0.44 -2.96 32.36
N ALA A 37 -0.51 -3.39 31.54
CA ALA A 37 -1.59 -4.24 32.00
C ALA A 37 -0.99 -5.44 32.72
N ASP A 38 -1.67 -5.97 33.75
CA ASP A 38 -1.25 -7.18 34.44
C ASP A 38 -1.30 -8.34 33.44
N LEU A 39 -0.18 -8.51 32.69
CA LEU A 39 -0.02 -9.61 31.76
C LEU A 39 -0.15 -10.94 32.52
N THR A 40 -0.90 -11.86 31.98
CA THR A 40 -0.90 -13.22 32.53
C THR A 40 0.49 -13.85 32.45
N ALA A 41 0.80 -14.82 33.27
CA ALA A 41 2.08 -15.54 33.22
C ALA A 41 2.32 -16.18 31.83
N VAL A 42 1.26 -16.58 31.14
CA VAL A 42 1.34 -17.14 29.78
C VAL A 42 1.72 -16.07 28.77
N GLU A 43 1.09 -14.91 28.81
CA GLU A 43 1.39 -13.78 27.92
C GLU A 43 2.81 -13.29 28.14
N ALA A 44 3.26 -13.11 29.40
CA ALA A 44 4.63 -12.72 29.72
C ALA A 44 5.67 -13.71 29.18
N ARG A 45 5.38 -15.02 29.26
CA ARG A 45 6.23 -16.08 28.71
C ARG A 45 6.35 -15.98 27.20
N VAL A 46 5.25 -15.76 26.49
CA VAL A 46 5.28 -15.61 25.01
C VAL A 46 6.01 -14.35 24.61
N LEU A 47 5.78 -13.22 25.26
CA LEU A 47 6.50 -11.98 24.98
C LEU A 47 8.02 -12.12 25.15
N SER A 48 8.46 -12.89 26.18
CA SER A 48 9.88 -13.16 26.41
C SER A 48 10.48 -14.13 25.38
N ALA A 49 9.65 -14.89 24.67
CA ALA A 49 10.07 -15.83 23.63
C ALA A 49 10.19 -15.18 22.23
N VAL A 50 9.83 -13.90 22.08
CA VAL A 50 10.08 -13.17 20.83
C VAL A 50 11.58 -12.95 20.66
N ASP A 51 12.16 -13.57 19.64
CA ASP A 51 13.59 -13.52 19.32
C ASP A 51 13.88 -12.41 18.31
N GLU A 52 14.38 -11.27 18.81
CA GLU A 52 14.77 -10.12 17.99
C GLU A 52 15.85 -10.47 16.97
N ALA A 53 16.91 -11.20 17.39
CA ALA A 53 18.02 -11.51 16.52
C ALA A 53 17.59 -12.39 15.33
N ARG A 54 16.72 -13.38 15.58
CA ARG A 54 16.14 -14.22 14.55
C ARG A 54 15.19 -13.43 13.63
N ALA A 55 14.38 -12.53 14.17
CA ALA A 55 13.51 -11.67 13.37
C ALA A 55 14.32 -10.77 12.43
N VAL A 56 15.36 -10.11 12.93
CA VAL A 56 16.26 -9.29 12.11
C VAL A 56 16.98 -10.13 11.04
N SER A 57 17.46 -11.33 11.39
CA SER A 57 18.08 -12.23 10.41
C SER A 57 17.10 -12.60 9.30
N ARG A 58 15.90 -13.08 9.64
CA ARG A 58 14.87 -13.43 8.65
C ARG A 58 14.45 -12.28 7.76
N LEU A 59 14.34 -11.06 8.32
CA LEU A 59 14.06 -9.89 7.52
C LEU A 59 15.18 -9.63 6.51
N ARG A 60 16.42 -9.75 6.91
CA ARG A 60 17.57 -9.62 5.99
C ARG A 60 17.54 -10.68 4.90
N ASP A 61 17.25 -11.93 5.25
CA ASP A 61 17.16 -13.03 4.28
C ASP A 61 16.04 -12.77 3.25
N LEU A 62 14.85 -12.30 3.69
CA LEU A 62 13.76 -11.92 2.77
C LEU A 62 14.13 -10.74 1.85
N VAL A 63 14.78 -9.71 2.40
CA VAL A 63 15.16 -8.53 1.62
C VAL A 63 16.26 -8.85 0.61
N ALA A 64 17.15 -9.80 0.93
CA ALA A 64 18.20 -10.25 0.02
C ALA A 64 17.65 -10.94 -1.25
N VAL A 65 16.44 -11.50 -1.19
CA VAL A 65 15.73 -11.98 -2.38
C VAL A 65 15.07 -10.78 -3.09
N PRO A 66 15.52 -10.42 -4.33
CA PRO A 66 15.02 -9.25 -5.05
C PRO A 66 13.67 -9.55 -5.72
N SER A 67 12.65 -9.80 -4.92
CA SER A 67 11.32 -10.25 -5.33
C SER A 67 10.48 -9.15 -6.00
N VAL A 68 11.06 -8.48 -6.99
CA VAL A 68 10.35 -7.51 -7.81
C VAL A 68 9.23 -8.21 -8.56
N GLY A 69 8.02 -7.62 -8.54
CA GLY A 69 6.83 -8.20 -9.16
C GLY A 69 7.08 -8.67 -10.60
N GLY A 70 6.60 -9.86 -10.93
CA GLY A 70 6.77 -10.50 -12.25
C GLY A 70 8.12 -11.20 -12.48
N THR A 71 9.04 -11.19 -11.52
CA THR A 71 10.34 -11.87 -11.64
C THR A 71 10.31 -13.25 -10.98
N ALA A 72 11.27 -14.12 -11.35
CA ALA A 72 11.41 -15.44 -10.72
C ALA A 72 11.67 -15.35 -9.21
N ALA A 73 12.29 -14.27 -8.75
CA ALA A 73 12.56 -14.05 -7.33
C ALA A 73 11.26 -13.84 -6.50
N GLU A 74 10.16 -13.44 -7.14
CA GLU A 74 8.83 -13.41 -6.50
C GLU A 74 8.35 -14.82 -6.11
N CYS A 75 8.68 -15.84 -6.91
CA CYS A 75 8.40 -17.24 -6.57
C CYS A 75 9.39 -17.78 -5.52
N GLU A 76 10.67 -17.42 -5.62
CA GLU A 76 11.71 -17.83 -4.69
C GLU A 76 11.40 -17.41 -3.25
N VAL A 77 10.97 -16.15 -3.05
CA VAL A 77 10.64 -15.64 -1.71
C VAL A 77 9.41 -16.33 -1.12
N GLN A 78 8.44 -16.74 -1.95
CA GLN A 78 7.28 -17.53 -1.51
C GLN A 78 7.70 -18.90 -0.96
N HIS A 79 8.58 -19.58 -1.68
CA HIS A 79 9.12 -20.88 -1.22
C HIS A 79 9.87 -20.72 0.09
N LEU A 80 10.69 -19.70 0.23
CA LEU A 80 11.44 -19.41 1.45
C LEU A 80 10.51 -19.19 2.66
N VAL A 81 9.43 -18.42 2.50
CA VAL A 81 8.44 -18.23 3.58
C VAL A 81 7.75 -19.55 3.91
N GLY A 82 7.40 -20.33 2.89
CA GLY A 82 6.79 -21.64 3.08
C GLY A 82 7.70 -22.61 3.87
N ASP A 83 9.01 -22.64 3.58
CA ASP A 83 9.97 -23.46 4.32
C ASP A 83 10.03 -23.03 5.80
N TRP A 84 10.01 -21.73 6.08
CA TRP A 84 9.97 -21.24 7.46
C TRP A 84 8.68 -21.55 8.20
N LEU A 85 7.56 -21.64 7.50
CA LEU A 85 6.28 -22.08 8.08
C LEU A 85 6.33 -23.57 8.42
N GLU A 86 6.96 -24.40 7.57
CA GLU A 86 7.18 -25.82 7.87
C GLU A 86 8.11 -26.01 9.07
N GLU A 87 9.18 -25.19 9.20
CA GLU A 87 10.04 -25.17 10.41
C GLU A 87 9.25 -24.86 11.69
N LEU A 88 8.13 -24.14 11.58
CA LEU A 88 7.25 -23.82 12.70
C LEU A 88 6.15 -24.87 12.94
N ASP A 89 6.24 -26.04 12.30
CA ASP A 89 5.26 -27.13 12.34
C ASP A 89 3.87 -26.73 11.81
N CYS A 90 3.78 -25.66 10.99
CA CYS A 90 2.54 -25.29 10.34
C CYS A 90 2.17 -26.30 9.25
N ALA A 91 0.86 -26.57 9.08
CA ALA A 91 0.36 -27.21 7.89
C ALA A 91 0.45 -26.20 6.73
N VAL A 92 1.32 -26.48 5.74
CA VAL A 92 1.58 -25.56 4.62
C VAL A 92 0.89 -26.04 3.36
N ASP A 93 0.05 -25.20 2.79
CA ASP A 93 -0.48 -25.34 1.43
C ASP A 93 0.34 -24.42 0.50
N ARG A 94 1.04 -25.03 -0.46
CA ARG A 94 1.79 -24.34 -1.54
C ARG A 94 1.21 -24.78 -2.87
N TRP A 95 0.86 -23.83 -3.71
CA TRP A 95 0.29 -24.17 -5.03
C TRP A 95 0.70 -23.16 -6.09
N PRO A 96 0.89 -23.59 -7.34
CA PRO A 96 1.01 -22.69 -8.47
C PRO A 96 -0.35 -22.03 -8.72
N ILE A 97 -0.35 -20.70 -8.90
CA ILE A 97 -1.54 -19.95 -9.28
C ILE A 97 -1.77 -20.13 -10.77
N ASP A 98 -2.95 -20.57 -11.17
CA ASP A 98 -3.33 -20.72 -12.58
C ASP A 98 -3.58 -19.34 -13.20
N LEU A 99 -2.53 -18.75 -13.80
CA LEU A 99 -2.58 -17.43 -14.42
C LEU A 99 -3.56 -17.37 -15.61
N ALA A 100 -3.80 -18.47 -16.30
CA ALA A 100 -4.78 -18.52 -17.39
C ALA A 100 -6.21 -18.43 -16.85
N ALA A 101 -6.49 -19.13 -15.75
CA ALA A 101 -7.78 -19.01 -15.06
C ALA A 101 -7.99 -17.61 -14.46
N VAL A 102 -6.93 -16.98 -13.92
CA VAL A 102 -6.98 -15.59 -13.45
C VAL A 102 -7.36 -14.63 -14.57
N ALA A 103 -6.71 -14.73 -15.73
CA ALA A 103 -6.98 -13.86 -16.89
C ALA A 103 -8.42 -13.97 -17.42
N MET A 104 -9.09 -15.09 -17.17
CA MET A 104 -10.49 -15.33 -17.58
C MET A 104 -11.52 -14.98 -16.51
N ALA A 105 -11.09 -14.73 -15.28
CA ALA A 105 -12.00 -14.44 -14.18
C ALA A 105 -12.50 -12.99 -14.24
N PRO A 106 -13.83 -12.75 -14.25
CA PRO A 106 -14.38 -11.40 -14.39
C PRO A 106 -14.14 -10.51 -13.16
N ASP A 107 -13.84 -11.12 -12.02
CA ASP A 107 -13.56 -10.49 -10.73
C ASP A 107 -12.06 -10.50 -10.38
N ALA A 108 -11.20 -10.85 -11.34
CA ALA A 108 -9.75 -10.77 -11.14
C ALA A 108 -9.33 -9.32 -10.85
N PRO A 109 -8.38 -9.11 -9.91
CA PRO A 109 -8.03 -7.76 -9.45
C PRO A 109 -7.27 -6.92 -10.50
N GLY A 110 -6.89 -7.52 -11.63
CA GLY A 110 -6.00 -6.95 -12.64
C GLY A 110 -4.54 -7.09 -12.25
N GLN A 111 -3.65 -6.64 -13.14
CA GLN A 111 -2.21 -6.64 -12.91
C GLN A 111 -1.55 -5.55 -13.77
N GLU A 112 -0.42 -5.02 -13.31
CA GLU A 112 0.39 -4.04 -14.05
C GLU A 112 1.64 -4.66 -14.67
N VAL A 113 2.08 -5.82 -14.16
CA VAL A 113 3.24 -6.55 -14.67
C VAL A 113 2.83 -7.95 -15.18
N GLU A 114 3.49 -8.41 -16.23
CA GLU A 114 3.30 -9.76 -16.74
C GLU A 114 4.01 -10.78 -15.86
N ARG A 115 3.36 -11.93 -15.63
CA ARG A 115 3.91 -13.08 -14.91
C ARG A 115 3.80 -14.34 -15.76
N THR A 116 4.86 -15.13 -15.74
CA THR A 116 4.85 -16.49 -16.33
C THR A 116 4.60 -17.56 -15.28
N GLU A 117 4.82 -17.23 -14.00
CA GLU A 117 4.63 -18.10 -12.84
C GLU A 117 4.28 -17.26 -11.62
N ALA A 118 3.43 -17.80 -10.75
CA ALA A 118 3.12 -17.23 -9.43
C ALA A 118 2.74 -18.36 -8.47
N TRP A 119 3.04 -18.18 -7.18
CA TRP A 119 2.75 -19.17 -6.14
C TRP A 119 1.97 -18.56 -4.99
N GLY A 120 0.98 -19.30 -4.50
CA GLY A 120 0.33 -19.03 -3.23
C GLY A 120 0.94 -19.89 -2.12
N VAL A 121 1.06 -19.32 -0.92
CA VAL A 121 1.55 -20.02 0.27
C VAL A 121 0.72 -19.64 1.47
N VAL A 122 0.16 -20.65 2.13
CA VAL A 122 -0.58 -20.49 3.39
C VAL A 122 -0.05 -21.49 4.41
N GLY A 123 0.35 -21.00 5.56
CA GLY A 123 0.72 -21.84 6.71
C GLY A 123 -0.29 -21.69 7.83
N THR A 124 -0.84 -22.81 8.30
CA THR A 124 -1.77 -22.86 9.45
C THR A 124 -1.09 -23.51 10.64
N ALA A 125 -0.94 -22.78 11.74
CA ALA A 125 -0.33 -23.28 12.95
C ALA A 125 -1.23 -24.35 13.62
N PRO A 126 -0.64 -25.42 14.21
CA PRO A 126 -1.36 -26.47 14.85
C PRO A 126 -2.17 -25.96 16.06
N ALA A 127 -3.42 -26.43 16.19
CA ALA A 127 -4.32 -26.10 17.28
C ALA A 127 -5.00 -27.34 17.88
N ALA A 128 -5.73 -27.18 18.99
CA ALA A 128 -6.47 -28.26 19.61
C ALA A 128 -7.76 -28.56 18.83
N GLU A 129 -8.40 -27.52 18.30
CA GLU A 129 -9.58 -27.59 17.47
C GLU A 129 -9.19 -27.45 16.00
N GLU A 130 -9.86 -28.19 15.13
CA GLU A 130 -9.79 -28.00 13.68
C GLU A 130 -10.86 -26.99 13.24
N GLY A 131 -10.64 -26.32 12.11
CA GLY A 131 -11.65 -25.44 11.54
C GLY A 131 -11.07 -24.16 10.94
N LEU A 132 -11.95 -23.18 10.76
CA LEU A 132 -11.60 -21.87 10.24
C LEU A 132 -10.61 -21.16 11.19
N PRO A 133 -9.47 -20.63 10.68
CA PRO A 133 -8.57 -19.83 11.50
C PRO A 133 -9.29 -18.68 12.19
N ALA A 134 -9.12 -18.57 13.51
CA ALA A 134 -9.67 -17.48 14.29
C ALA A 134 -9.02 -16.14 13.94
N LEU A 135 -7.74 -16.20 13.49
CA LEU A 135 -6.93 -15.05 13.08
C LEU A 135 -6.13 -15.42 11.84
N VAL A 136 -6.10 -14.52 10.89
CA VAL A 136 -5.21 -14.56 9.73
C VAL A 136 -4.25 -13.37 9.80
N PHE A 137 -2.98 -13.60 9.54
CA PHE A 137 -2.04 -12.58 9.10
C PHE A 137 -1.89 -12.74 7.59
N SER A 138 -2.05 -11.67 6.81
CA SER A 138 -1.81 -11.69 5.36
C SER A 138 -0.79 -10.65 5.00
N GLY A 139 0.30 -11.04 4.34
CA GLY A 139 1.33 -10.09 3.95
C GLY A 139 1.98 -10.44 2.63
N HIS A 140 2.23 -9.40 1.82
CA HIS A 140 2.89 -9.58 0.54
C HIS A 140 4.40 -9.69 0.67
N THR A 141 4.99 -10.39 -0.29
CA THR A 141 6.42 -10.65 -0.36
C THR A 141 7.08 -10.05 -1.61
N ASP A 142 6.26 -9.64 -2.58
CA ASP A 142 6.69 -8.87 -3.74
C ASP A 142 7.09 -7.45 -3.32
N VAL A 143 7.86 -6.80 -4.18
CA VAL A 143 8.30 -5.41 -3.99
C VAL A 143 8.30 -4.67 -5.32
N VAL A 144 8.09 -3.34 -5.29
CA VAL A 144 8.27 -2.51 -6.48
C VAL A 144 9.74 -2.45 -6.91
N PRO A 145 10.01 -2.15 -8.19
CA PRO A 145 11.37 -1.93 -8.67
C PRO A 145 12.11 -0.86 -7.82
N PRO A 146 13.42 -1.02 -7.59
CA PRO A 146 14.20 -0.08 -6.77
C PRO A 146 14.39 1.31 -7.43
N GLY A 147 14.04 1.44 -8.72
CA GLY A 147 14.27 2.65 -9.48
C GLY A 147 15.76 2.88 -9.76
N ASP A 148 16.19 4.15 -9.72
CA ASP A 148 17.59 4.50 -9.95
C ASP A 148 18.47 4.07 -8.76
N ARG A 149 19.25 3.02 -8.96
CA ARG A 149 20.14 2.46 -7.93
C ARG A 149 21.21 3.44 -7.45
N ALA A 150 21.60 4.43 -8.26
CA ALA A 150 22.58 5.45 -7.85
C ALA A 150 22.06 6.36 -6.73
N ARG A 151 20.76 6.41 -6.52
CA ARG A 151 20.11 7.18 -5.43
C ARG A 151 20.10 6.43 -4.09
N TRP A 152 20.37 5.13 -4.09
CA TRP A 152 20.41 4.34 -2.87
C TRP A 152 21.76 4.50 -2.18
N PRO A 153 21.79 4.61 -0.84
CA PRO A 153 23.05 4.66 -0.08
C PRO A 153 23.90 3.38 -0.22
N ALA A 154 23.25 2.25 -0.60
CA ALA A 154 23.87 0.97 -0.92
C ALA A 154 22.94 0.15 -1.83
N ASP A 155 23.35 -1.08 -2.17
CA ASP A 155 22.47 -1.98 -2.92
C ASP A 155 21.14 -2.20 -2.15
N PRO A 156 19.98 -1.94 -2.78
CA PRO A 156 18.68 -2.10 -2.15
C PRO A 156 18.38 -3.52 -1.67
N PHE A 157 19.07 -4.52 -2.21
CA PHE A 157 18.90 -5.94 -1.88
C PHE A 157 20.10 -6.52 -1.11
N ASP A 158 21.02 -5.66 -0.62
CA ASP A 158 22.02 -6.00 0.40
C ASP A 158 21.63 -5.36 1.74
N PRO A 159 20.72 -6.00 2.52
CA PRO A 159 20.12 -5.39 3.69
C PRO A 159 21.13 -5.18 4.81
N ARG A 160 21.15 -3.95 5.35
CA ARG A 160 22.09 -3.56 6.41
C ARG A 160 21.36 -3.10 7.66
N VAL A 161 21.92 -3.50 8.82
CA VAL A 161 21.48 -2.96 10.10
C VAL A 161 22.36 -1.76 10.44
N ALA A 162 21.77 -0.58 10.50
CA ALA A 162 22.46 0.65 10.85
C ALA A 162 21.52 1.60 11.60
N GLY A 163 22.02 2.29 12.62
CA GLY A 163 21.23 3.26 13.39
C GLY A 163 19.97 2.68 14.03
N GLY A 164 19.97 1.39 14.41
CA GLY A 164 18.80 0.73 15.00
C GLY A 164 17.72 0.34 13.99
N ALA A 165 18.00 0.40 12.68
CA ALA A 165 17.07 0.04 11.64
C ALA A 165 17.67 -0.95 10.63
N VAL A 166 16.81 -1.74 9.97
CA VAL A 166 17.15 -2.55 8.78
C VAL A 166 16.83 -1.74 7.55
N HIS A 167 17.81 -1.55 6.66
CA HIS A 167 17.70 -0.76 5.42
C HIS A 167 17.68 -1.67 4.21
N GLY A 168 16.84 -1.37 3.23
CA GLY A 168 16.73 -2.10 1.96
C GLY A 168 15.32 -2.03 1.38
N ARG A 169 15.15 -2.37 0.09
CA ARG A 169 13.85 -2.44 -0.58
C ARG A 169 13.00 -3.58 0.02
N GLY A 170 11.76 -3.25 0.38
CA GLY A 170 10.83 -4.21 0.99
C GLY A 170 11.03 -4.38 2.50
N THR A 171 11.97 -3.67 3.13
CA THR A 171 12.12 -3.72 4.59
C THR A 171 10.90 -3.17 5.30
N CYS A 172 10.35 -2.08 4.80
CA CYS A 172 9.18 -1.39 5.31
C CYS A 172 7.91 -1.99 4.69
N ASP A 173 7.89 -2.12 3.38
CA ASP A 173 6.76 -2.50 2.55
C ASP A 173 7.01 -3.84 1.87
N MET A 174 6.45 -4.99 2.40
CA MET A 174 6.02 -5.13 3.81
C MET A 174 6.67 -6.37 4.48
N LYS A 175 7.89 -6.74 4.02
CA LYS A 175 8.59 -7.95 4.50
C LYS A 175 8.79 -7.98 6.03
N ALA A 176 8.97 -6.79 6.67
CA ALA A 176 9.04 -6.71 8.13
C ALA A 176 7.72 -7.14 8.79
N GLY A 177 6.59 -6.82 8.19
CA GLY A 177 5.28 -7.25 8.67
C GLY A 177 5.12 -8.77 8.60
N VAL A 178 5.53 -9.39 7.49
CA VAL A 178 5.55 -10.85 7.33
C VAL A 178 6.44 -11.51 8.39
N VAL A 179 7.63 -10.95 8.60
CA VAL A 179 8.56 -11.45 9.61
C VAL A 179 8.01 -11.26 11.03
N ALA A 180 7.33 -10.16 11.33
CA ALA A 180 6.71 -9.95 12.64
C ALA A 180 5.64 -11.01 12.93
N ALA A 181 4.82 -11.38 11.94
CA ALA A 181 3.85 -12.46 12.07
C ALA A 181 4.53 -13.82 12.27
N LEU A 182 5.57 -14.15 11.50
CA LEU A 182 6.37 -15.37 11.69
C LEU A 182 7.02 -15.43 13.08
N ALA A 183 7.55 -14.29 13.56
CA ALA A 183 8.16 -14.21 14.89
C ALA A 183 7.12 -14.42 16.01
N ALA A 184 5.89 -13.96 15.82
CA ALA A 184 4.80 -14.20 16.76
C ALA A 184 4.44 -15.68 16.83
N LEU A 185 4.30 -16.37 15.69
CA LEU A 185 4.05 -17.81 15.65
C LEU A 185 5.22 -18.59 16.29
N ALA A 186 6.46 -18.20 15.99
CA ALA A 186 7.65 -18.80 16.59
C ALA A 186 7.68 -18.63 18.11
N ALA A 187 7.27 -17.47 18.62
CA ALA A 187 7.23 -17.19 20.06
C ALA A 187 6.19 -18.08 20.78
N VAL A 188 5.00 -18.27 20.22
CA VAL A 188 3.98 -19.17 20.73
C VAL A 188 4.51 -20.60 20.81
N ARG A 189 5.15 -21.09 19.76
CA ARG A 189 5.78 -22.42 19.71
C ARG A 189 6.90 -22.57 20.72
N THR A 190 7.83 -21.60 20.77
CA THR A 190 8.98 -21.60 21.70
C THR A 190 8.52 -21.56 23.16
N ALA A 191 7.42 -20.87 23.44
CA ALA A 191 6.79 -20.88 24.75
C ALA A 191 6.14 -22.24 25.11
N GLY A 192 6.14 -23.23 24.21
CA GLY A 192 5.55 -24.54 24.43
C GLY A 192 4.03 -24.52 24.59
N LEU A 193 3.35 -23.57 23.94
CA LEU A 193 1.92 -23.42 23.99
C LEU A 193 1.24 -24.10 22.81
N ARG A 194 0.09 -24.70 23.07
CA ARG A 194 -0.84 -25.17 22.05
C ARG A 194 -2.01 -24.22 22.00
N LEU A 195 -2.31 -23.69 20.83
CA LEU A 195 -3.51 -22.85 20.63
C LEU A 195 -4.76 -23.69 20.71
N ALA A 196 -5.85 -23.11 21.20
CA ALA A 196 -7.17 -23.77 21.17
C ALA A 196 -7.71 -23.77 19.73
N ARG A 197 -7.63 -22.64 19.03
CA ARG A 197 -8.11 -22.44 17.65
C ARG A 197 -6.96 -22.07 16.71
N PRO A 198 -7.03 -22.42 15.41
CA PRO A 198 -5.95 -22.15 14.47
C PRO A 198 -5.72 -20.65 14.22
N VAL A 199 -4.46 -20.32 13.90
CA VAL A 199 -4.03 -19.06 13.28
C VAL A 199 -3.34 -19.39 11.97
N ALA A 200 -3.53 -18.57 10.93
CA ALA A 200 -2.88 -18.76 9.65
C ALA A 200 -2.05 -17.53 9.26
N LEU A 201 -0.98 -17.78 8.48
CA LEU A 201 -0.24 -16.77 7.74
C LEU A 201 -0.42 -17.03 6.24
N HIS A 202 -0.95 -16.05 5.54
CA HIS A 202 -1.03 -15.99 4.08
C HIS A 202 0.13 -15.16 3.56
N ALA A 203 1.10 -15.81 2.89
CA ALA A 203 2.12 -15.11 2.14
C ALA A 203 1.63 -14.94 0.70
N VAL A 204 1.50 -13.71 0.26
CA VAL A 204 0.87 -13.38 -1.02
C VAL A 204 1.83 -12.66 -1.96
N VAL A 205 1.55 -12.69 -3.26
CA VAL A 205 2.31 -12.06 -4.34
C VAL A 205 1.45 -11.07 -5.10
N GLY A 206 2.09 -10.09 -5.75
CA GLY A 206 1.40 -9.18 -6.66
C GLY A 206 0.43 -8.24 -5.95
N GLU A 207 0.65 -7.90 -4.67
CA GLU A 207 -0.09 -6.86 -3.99
C GLU A 207 0.15 -5.52 -4.64
N GLU A 208 1.41 -5.19 -4.90
CA GLU A 208 1.91 -3.91 -5.44
C GLU A 208 1.35 -3.57 -6.83
N ASP A 209 0.78 -4.55 -7.53
CA ASP A 209 0.27 -4.34 -8.89
C ASP A 209 -1.16 -4.85 -9.14
N GLY A 210 -1.87 -5.30 -8.08
CA GLY A 210 -3.27 -5.68 -8.24
C GLY A 210 -3.87 -6.61 -7.19
N GLY A 211 -3.08 -7.34 -6.40
CA GLY A 211 -3.57 -8.24 -5.35
C GLY A 211 -3.84 -9.67 -5.83
N LEU A 212 -3.09 -10.13 -6.83
CA LEU A 212 -3.22 -11.48 -7.39
C LEU A 212 -3.18 -12.57 -6.34
N GLY A 213 -2.18 -12.51 -5.42
CA GLY A 213 -1.94 -13.54 -4.42
C GLY A 213 -3.06 -13.64 -3.40
N ALA A 214 -3.52 -12.51 -2.85
CA ALA A 214 -4.62 -12.48 -1.90
C ALA A 214 -5.93 -12.95 -2.55
N TRP A 215 -6.22 -12.52 -3.78
CA TRP A 215 -7.38 -12.96 -4.53
C TRP A 215 -7.35 -14.48 -4.77
N ALA A 216 -6.22 -15.02 -5.23
CA ALA A 216 -6.07 -16.46 -5.47
C ALA A 216 -6.19 -17.28 -4.18
N THR A 217 -5.62 -16.78 -3.08
CA THR A 217 -5.67 -17.40 -1.74
C THR A 217 -7.11 -17.50 -1.24
N LEU A 218 -7.88 -16.42 -1.34
CA LEU A 218 -9.29 -16.40 -0.96
C LEU A 218 -10.14 -17.33 -1.85
N ARG A 219 -9.90 -17.34 -3.16
CA ARG A 219 -10.62 -18.26 -4.07
C ARG A 219 -10.28 -19.73 -3.86
N ARG A 220 -9.07 -20.03 -3.36
CA ARG A 220 -8.68 -21.39 -2.96
C ARG A 220 -9.40 -21.85 -1.68
N GLY A 221 -10.07 -20.94 -0.98
CA GLY A 221 -10.85 -21.23 0.22
C GLY A 221 -10.12 -20.94 1.52
N HIS A 222 -8.94 -20.31 1.48
CA HIS A 222 -8.26 -19.87 2.68
C HIS A 222 -8.88 -18.58 3.19
N HIS A 223 -9.65 -18.68 4.25
CA HIS A 223 -10.32 -17.60 4.94
C HIS A 223 -9.96 -17.62 6.42
N GLY A 224 -10.42 -16.63 7.18
CA GLY A 224 -10.38 -16.58 8.64
C GLY A 224 -11.56 -15.79 9.19
N GLU A 225 -11.74 -15.81 10.50
CA GLU A 225 -12.80 -15.01 11.14
C GLU A 225 -12.44 -13.51 11.10
N VAL A 226 -11.15 -13.18 11.25
CA VAL A 226 -10.60 -11.84 11.11
C VAL A 226 -9.23 -11.91 10.46
N CYS A 227 -8.81 -10.80 9.83
CA CYS A 227 -7.50 -10.67 9.21
C CYS A 227 -6.78 -9.41 9.71
N VAL A 228 -5.49 -9.52 9.96
CA VAL A 228 -4.58 -8.38 10.13
C VAL A 228 -3.56 -8.42 9.00
N ILE A 229 -3.48 -7.34 8.25
CA ILE A 229 -2.46 -7.15 7.22
C ILE A 229 -1.35 -6.31 7.86
N PRO A 230 -0.13 -6.86 8.03
CA PRO A 230 0.96 -6.19 8.74
C PRO A 230 1.71 -5.15 7.90
N GLU A 231 0.96 -4.29 7.18
CA GLU A 231 1.47 -3.15 6.42
C GLU A 231 2.11 -2.08 7.33
N PRO A 232 3.05 -1.26 6.81
CA PRO A 232 3.66 -0.18 7.57
C PRO A 232 2.65 0.91 7.92
N THR A 233 2.35 1.07 9.19
CA THR A 233 1.28 1.97 9.65
C THR A 233 1.77 3.15 10.49
N ALA A 234 3.09 3.33 10.64
CA ALA A 234 3.68 4.39 11.48
C ALA A 234 3.06 4.45 12.89
N GLY A 235 2.82 3.26 13.49
CA GLY A 235 2.27 3.13 14.83
C GLY A 235 0.76 3.39 14.96
N ALA A 236 0.02 3.51 13.86
CA ALA A 236 -1.45 3.59 13.86
C ALA A 236 -2.10 2.21 13.59
N VAL A 237 -3.40 2.09 13.83
CA VAL A 237 -4.23 1.01 13.26
C VAL A 237 -5.03 1.59 12.12
N VAL A 238 -4.86 1.02 10.92
CA VAL A 238 -5.56 1.48 9.72
C VAL A 238 -6.78 0.60 9.48
N THR A 239 -7.96 1.21 9.61
CA THR A 239 -9.26 0.53 9.47
C THR A 239 -9.94 0.79 8.13
N ALA A 240 -9.35 1.63 7.30
CA ALA A 240 -9.86 1.88 5.96
C ALA A 240 -8.74 2.32 5.01
N ASN A 241 -8.87 1.92 3.75
CA ASN A 241 -8.00 2.37 2.67
C ASN A 241 -8.83 2.89 1.50
N ALA A 242 -8.42 4.03 0.92
CA ALA A 242 -8.97 4.50 -0.33
C ALA A 242 -8.57 3.55 -1.47
N GLY A 243 -9.45 3.43 -2.46
CA GLY A 243 -9.09 2.70 -3.66
C GLY A 243 -8.24 3.53 -4.62
N ALA A 244 -7.77 2.88 -5.68
CA ALA A 244 -6.97 3.49 -6.73
C ALA A 244 -7.25 2.85 -8.09
N LEU A 245 -7.41 3.68 -9.11
CA LEU A 245 -7.57 3.25 -10.49
C LEU A 245 -6.48 3.90 -11.33
N THR A 246 -5.84 3.12 -12.17
CA THR A 246 -4.86 3.63 -13.13
C THR A 246 -5.56 3.92 -14.45
N PHE A 247 -5.29 5.08 -15.03
CA PHE A 247 -5.90 5.51 -16.28
C PHE A 247 -4.90 6.09 -17.26
N ARG A 248 -5.24 6.04 -18.53
CA ARG A 248 -4.56 6.71 -19.64
C ARG A 248 -5.49 7.69 -20.32
N LEU A 249 -5.00 8.91 -20.55
CA LEU A 249 -5.64 9.93 -21.37
C LEU A 249 -4.86 10.09 -22.68
N GLU A 250 -5.59 10.16 -23.80
CA GLU A 250 -5.03 10.56 -25.08
C GLU A 250 -5.73 11.83 -25.55
N VAL A 251 -4.96 12.88 -25.79
CA VAL A 251 -5.42 14.18 -26.24
C VAL A 251 -4.95 14.37 -27.68
N ALA A 252 -5.91 14.52 -28.60
CA ALA A 252 -5.64 14.76 -30.02
C ALA A 252 -5.62 16.27 -30.32
N GLY A 253 -4.57 16.73 -30.97
CA GLY A 253 -4.43 18.06 -31.51
C GLY A 253 -4.40 18.05 -33.06
N HIS A 254 -3.72 19.04 -33.64
CA HIS A 254 -3.48 19.13 -35.09
C HIS A 254 -2.08 19.68 -35.34
N ALA A 255 -1.26 18.93 -36.08
CA ALA A 255 0.11 19.28 -36.37
C ALA A 255 0.19 20.50 -37.31
N ALA A 256 1.17 21.35 -37.08
CA ALA A 256 1.55 22.44 -37.98
C ALA A 256 3.02 22.79 -37.76
N HIS A 257 3.61 23.49 -38.72
CA HIS A 257 4.95 24.06 -38.52
C HIS A 257 4.93 25.11 -37.41
N ALA A 258 5.91 25.10 -36.50
CA ALA A 258 5.92 25.99 -35.33
C ALA A 258 5.87 27.50 -35.69
N ALA A 259 6.40 27.88 -36.87
CA ALA A 259 6.32 29.25 -37.37
C ALA A 259 4.89 29.66 -37.77
N HIS A 260 4.00 28.69 -37.97
CA HIS A 260 2.57 28.87 -38.33
C HIS A 260 1.68 28.14 -37.32
N ARG A 261 1.97 28.27 -36.03
CA ARG A 261 1.27 27.62 -34.96
C ARG A 261 -0.23 27.94 -34.91
N ASP A 262 -0.64 29.05 -35.49
CA ASP A 262 -2.03 29.47 -35.68
C ASP A 262 -2.83 28.53 -36.60
N ARG A 263 -2.15 27.69 -37.39
CA ARG A 263 -2.76 26.65 -38.26
C ARG A 263 -2.83 25.27 -37.60
N GLY A 264 -2.24 25.12 -36.41
CA GLY A 264 -2.23 23.90 -35.64
C GLY A 264 -3.07 24.03 -34.36
N VAL A 265 -3.28 22.90 -33.70
CA VAL A 265 -3.87 22.82 -32.36
C VAL A 265 -2.97 21.99 -31.47
N SER A 266 -2.38 22.63 -30.49
CA SER A 266 -1.42 21.97 -29.61
C SER A 266 -2.10 21.06 -28.59
N ALA A 267 -1.81 19.76 -28.64
CA ALA A 267 -2.26 18.80 -27.65
C ALA A 267 -1.79 19.14 -26.22
N VAL A 268 -0.63 19.81 -26.08
CA VAL A 268 -0.13 20.29 -24.79
C VAL A 268 -1.02 21.38 -24.22
N VAL A 269 -1.39 22.37 -25.02
CA VAL A 269 -2.28 23.48 -24.58
C VAL A 269 -3.68 22.95 -24.23
N LEU A 270 -4.18 21.95 -24.98
CA LEU A 270 -5.43 21.29 -24.66
C LEU A 270 -5.33 20.55 -23.32
N PHE A 271 -4.24 19.82 -23.10
CA PHE A 271 -4.03 19.10 -21.85
C PHE A 271 -3.91 20.00 -20.63
N GLU A 272 -3.37 21.22 -20.75
CA GLU A 272 -3.39 22.20 -19.64
C GLU A 272 -4.81 22.43 -19.12
N ARG A 273 -5.81 22.54 -20.03
CA ARG A 273 -7.22 22.71 -19.68
C ARG A 273 -7.81 21.45 -19.05
N VAL A 274 -7.51 20.29 -19.63
CA VAL A 274 -7.92 18.97 -19.08
C VAL A 274 -7.37 18.82 -17.66
N HIS A 275 -6.08 19.06 -17.46
CA HIS A 275 -5.44 18.95 -16.15
C HIS A 275 -6.02 19.94 -15.14
N ALA A 276 -6.28 21.18 -15.54
CA ALA A 276 -6.96 22.17 -14.67
C ALA A 276 -8.36 21.68 -14.22
N GLY A 277 -9.13 21.11 -15.15
CA GLY A 277 -10.44 20.53 -14.84
C GLY A 277 -10.35 19.32 -13.91
N LEU A 278 -9.36 18.46 -14.09
CA LEU A 278 -9.09 17.34 -13.17
C LEU A 278 -8.69 17.82 -11.77
N ARG A 279 -7.87 18.87 -11.67
CA ARG A 279 -7.51 19.47 -10.37
C ARG A 279 -8.70 20.09 -9.64
N ALA A 280 -9.62 20.72 -10.36
CA ALA A 280 -10.87 21.21 -9.80
C ALA A 280 -11.74 20.06 -9.29
N PHE A 281 -11.86 18.99 -10.06
CA PHE A 281 -12.59 17.79 -9.66
C PHE A 281 -11.96 17.10 -8.44
N GLU A 282 -10.64 17.00 -8.41
CA GLU A 282 -9.93 16.50 -7.23
C GLU A 282 -10.32 17.32 -5.99
N ALA A 283 -10.29 18.64 -6.05
CA ALA A 283 -10.66 19.50 -4.93
C ALA A 283 -12.10 19.28 -4.43
N GLU A 284 -13.04 19.06 -5.35
CA GLU A 284 -14.42 18.70 -5.00
C GLU A 284 -14.49 17.36 -4.26
N ARG A 285 -13.72 16.36 -4.71
CA ARG A 285 -13.71 15.01 -4.11
C ARG A 285 -13.16 14.96 -2.71
N GLN A 286 -12.35 15.96 -2.28
CA GLN A 286 -11.80 16.02 -0.91
C GLN A 286 -12.78 16.60 0.12
N GLN A 287 -13.88 17.26 -0.29
CA GLN A 287 -14.70 18.09 0.60
C GLN A 287 -15.27 17.31 1.79
N ASP A 288 -15.72 16.09 1.60
CA ASP A 288 -16.31 15.25 2.65
C ASP A 288 -15.46 14.02 2.92
N ALA A 289 -14.15 14.19 2.99
CA ALA A 289 -13.25 13.08 3.28
C ALA A 289 -13.45 12.55 4.71
N ASP A 290 -13.36 11.22 4.84
CA ASP A 290 -13.51 10.55 6.14
C ASP A 290 -12.51 11.11 7.18
N PRO A 291 -12.96 11.46 8.39
CA PRO A 291 -12.10 12.04 9.44
C PRO A 291 -10.88 11.17 9.80
N ARG A 292 -10.94 9.86 9.59
CA ARG A 292 -9.82 8.95 9.84
C ARG A 292 -8.58 9.25 8.98
N PHE A 293 -8.73 9.95 7.83
CA PHE A 293 -7.58 10.42 7.05
C PHE A 293 -6.73 11.48 7.77
N GLY A 294 -7.20 11.99 8.93
CA GLY A 294 -6.40 12.82 9.81
C GLY A 294 -5.92 14.14 9.22
N GLY A 295 -6.64 14.69 8.23
CA GLY A 295 -6.27 15.91 7.54
C GLY A 295 -5.26 15.70 6.42
N ALA A 296 -5.07 14.49 5.92
CA ALA A 296 -4.33 14.24 4.67
C ALA A 296 -4.88 15.15 3.56
N PRO A 297 -4.02 15.86 2.81
CA PRO A 297 -4.49 16.87 1.86
C PRO A 297 -5.21 16.26 0.64
N TYR A 298 -4.91 15.01 0.32
CA TYR A 298 -5.44 14.32 -0.86
C TYR A 298 -5.86 12.88 -0.57
N PRO A 299 -6.89 12.65 0.28
CA PRO A 299 -7.42 11.30 0.53
C PRO A 299 -7.80 10.56 -0.74
N TYR A 300 -8.35 11.28 -1.73
CA TYR A 300 -8.82 10.77 -3.01
C TYR A 300 -8.16 11.49 -4.17
N GLY A 301 -6.82 11.49 -4.18
CA GLY A 301 -6.01 12.27 -5.12
C GLY A 301 -6.16 11.83 -6.58
N ILE A 302 -6.01 12.79 -7.50
CA ILE A 302 -5.86 12.56 -8.93
C ILE A 302 -4.45 12.98 -9.32
N ASN A 303 -3.59 12.03 -9.58
CA ASN A 303 -2.20 12.30 -9.95
C ASN A 303 -1.95 11.98 -11.42
N ILE A 304 -1.26 12.87 -12.12
CA ILE A 304 -0.68 12.59 -13.43
C ILE A 304 0.79 12.25 -13.21
N GLY A 305 1.13 10.99 -13.36
CA GLY A 305 2.48 10.46 -13.09
C GLY A 305 3.41 10.51 -14.31
N ARG A 306 2.84 10.48 -15.54
CA ARG A 306 3.60 10.45 -16.78
C ARG A 306 2.91 11.25 -17.86
N VAL A 307 3.70 12.03 -18.64
CA VAL A 307 3.22 12.77 -19.81
C VAL A 307 4.22 12.61 -20.95
N GLN A 308 3.72 12.36 -22.15
CA GLN A 308 4.50 12.31 -23.38
C GLN A 308 3.76 13.08 -24.48
N ALA A 309 4.45 14.00 -25.17
CA ALA A 309 3.87 14.83 -26.22
C ALA A 309 4.89 15.25 -27.26
N GLY A 310 4.46 15.25 -28.52
CA GLY A 310 5.26 15.73 -29.66
C GLY A 310 6.45 14.84 -29.98
N ASP A 311 7.04 15.09 -31.14
CA ASP A 311 8.18 14.33 -31.69
C ASP A 311 9.29 15.26 -32.21
N TRP A 312 8.97 16.53 -32.47
CA TRP A 312 9.89 17.50 -33.04
C TRP A 312 9.68 18.92 -32.52
N ALA A 313 10.75 19.58 -32.08
CA ALA A 313 10.68 20.91 -31.44
C ALA A 313 10.11 22.03 -32.35
N SER A 314 10.21 21.90 -33.67
CA SER A 314 9.65 22.87 -34.62
C SER A 314 8.28 22.48 -35.18
N SER A 315 7.56 21.58 -34.50
CA SER A 315 6.18 21.20 -34.84
C SER A 315 5.22 21.54 -33.68
N VAL A 316 3.99 21.84 -34.00
CA VAL A 316 2.88 21.89 -33.04
C VAL A 316 2.56 20.45 -32.69
N PRO A 317 2.62 20.02 -31.40
CA PRO A 317 2.34 18.64 -31.02
C PRO A 317 0.85 18.32 -31.22
N ASP A 318 0.56 17.28 -31.98
CA ASP A 318 -0.81 16.86 -32.32
C ASP A 318 -1.30 15.67 -31.50
N ARG A 319 -0.43 15.12 -30.64
CA ARG A 319 -0.79 14.05 -29.71
C ARG A 319 -0.09 14.23 -28.37
N LEU A 320 -0.87 13.98 -27.30
CA LEU A 320 -0.35 13.86 -25.95
C LEU A 320 -0.96 12.61 -25.31
N VAL A 321 -0.12 11.86 -24.60
CA VAL A 321 -0.53 10.73 -23.76
C VAL A 321 -0.14 11.04 -22.32
N ALA A 322 -1.08 10.89 -21.41
CA ALA A 322 -0.85 11.02 -19.97
C ALA A 322 -1.36 9.79 -19.24
N ASP A 323 -0.52 9.23 -18.37
CA ASP A 323 -0.91 8.15 -17.45
C ASP A 323 -1.05 8.73 -16.04
N GLY A 324 -2.11 8.31 -15.34
CA GLY A 324 -2.43 8.83 -14.03
C GLY A 324 -3.10 7.83 -13.11
N ARG A 325 -3.20 8.23 -11.84
CA ARG A 325 -3.90 7.52 -10.77
C ARG A 325 -5.09 8.34 -10.30
N TYR A 326 -6.22 7.67 -10.07
CA TYR A 326 -7.46 8.23 -9.60
C TYR A 326 -7.92 7.54 -8.31
N GLY A 327 -8.05 8.29 -7.22
CA GLY A 327 -8.46 7.78 -5.92
C GLY A 327 -9.95 7.44 -5.88
N VAL A 328 -10.30 6.23 -5.42
CA VAL A 328 -11.67 5.78 -5.18
C VAL A 328 -12.06 6.08 -3.73
N ARG A 329 -13.22 6.67 -3.50
CA ARG A 329 -13.72 7.04 -2.17
C ARG A 329 -14.12 5.81 -1.37
N LEU A 330 -14.20 5.95 -0.04
CA LEU A 330 -14.62 4.86 0.85
C LEU A 330 -16.09 4.47 0.67
N ASP A 331 -16.90 5.39 0.17
CA ASP A 331 -18.34 5.27 0.00
C ASP A 331 -18.78 5.04 -1.46
N GLU A 332 -17.83 4.75 -2.36
CA GLU A 332 -18.13 4.46 -3.75
C GLU A 332 -17.49 3.16 -4.24
N ASP A 333 -18.16 2.48 -5.15
CA ASP A 333 -17.60 1.35 -5.87
C ASP A 333 -16.77 1.79 -7.10
N VAL A 334 -16.02 0.85 -7.66
CA VAL A 334 -15.16 1.11 -8.82
C VAL A 334 -15.95 1.59 -10.05
N ALA A 335 -17.16 1.08 -10.27
CA ALA A 335 -17.99 1.45 -11.42
C ALA A 335 -18.47 2.89 -11.28
N THR A 336 -18.93 3.28 -10.10
CA THR A 336 -19.32 4.65 -9.76
C THR A 336 -18.14 5.62 -9.90
N ALA A 337 -16.96 5.24 -9.39
CA ALA A 337 -15.75 6.05 -9.51
C ALA A 337 -15.36 6.29 -10.98
N ARG A 338 -15.39 5.22 -11.81
CA ARG A 338 -15.13 5.33 -13.26
C ARG A 338 -16.10 6.27 -13.94
N ALA A 339 -17.40 6.06 -13.73
CA ALA A 339 -18.43 6.91 -14.31
C ALA A 339 -18.29 8.39 -13.93
N ALA A 340 -17.88 8.69 -12.70
CA ALA A 340 -17.66 10.05 -12.23
C ALA A 340 -16.49 10.74 -12.96
N LEU A 341 -15.36 10.05 -13.19
CA LEU A 341 -14.25 10.60 -13.96
C LEU A 341 -14.60 10.75 -15.44
N GLU A 342 -15.30 9.78 -16.03
CA GLU A 342 -15.76 9.82 -17.42
C GLU A 342 -16.71 10.99 -17.66
N ALA A 343 -17.69 11.20 -16.78
CA ALA A 343 -18.60 12.34 -16.84
C ALA A 343 -17.85 13.67 -16.72
N ARG A 344 -16.91 13.78 -15.77
CA ARG A 344 -16.12 15.00 -15.61
C ARG A 344 -15.28 15.31 -16.85
N LEU A 345 -14.65 14.31 -17.47
CA LEU A 345 -13.90 14.49 -18.71
C LEU A 345 -14.82 14.92 -19.86
N ALA A 346 -16.03 14.37 -19.95
CA ALA A 346 -17.01 14.80 -20.94
C ALA A 346 -17.39 16.29 -20.77
N ASP A 347 -17.61 16.74 -19.51
CA ASP A 347 -17.90 18.16 -19.22
C ASP A 347 -16.73 19.07 -19.61
N ILE A 348 -15.48 18.66 -19.29
CA ILE A 348 -14.28 19.41 -19.68
C ILE A 348 -14.17 19.49 -21.20
N CYS A 349 -14.41 18.41 -21.92
CA CYS A 349 -14.37 18.39 -23.38
C CYS A 349 -15.47 19.26 -23.98
N ALA A 350 -16.68 19.22 -23.45
CA ALA A 350 -17.79 20.02 -23.94
C ALA A 350 -17.57 21.54 -23.78
N ALA A 351 -16.79 21.95 -22.79
CA ALA A 351 -16.45 23.34 -22.53
C ALA A 351 -15.37 23.93 -23.47
N ASP A 352 -14.68 23.10 -24.26
CA ASP A 352 -13.63 23.54 -25.18
C ASP A 352 -14.05 23.31 -26.65
N PRO A 353 -13.95 24.31 -27.54
CA PRO A 353 -14.42 24.19 -28.92
C PRO A 353 -13.74 23.10 -29.75
N TRP A 354 -12.46 22.78 -29.47
CA TRP A 354 -11.75 21.71 -30.15
C TRP A 354 -12.10 20.35 -29.55
N LEU A 355 -12.02 20.25 -28.22
CA LEU A 355 -12.28 19.00 -27.50
C LEU A 355 -13.73 18.53 -27.63
N ALA A 356 -14.70 19.43 -27.85
CA ALA A 356 -16.09 19.07 -28.15
C ALA A 356 -16.23 18.21 -29.43
N GLY A 357 -15.35 18.45 -30.42
CA GLY A 357 -15.30 17.66 -31.65
C GLY A 357 -14.27 16.53 -31.63
N HIS A 358 -13.32 16.58 -30.69
CA HIS A 358 -12.19 15.65 -30.56
C HIS A 358 -12.01 15.29 -29.08
N PRO A 359 -12.96 14.56 -28.46
CA PRO A 359 -12.95 14.32 -27.03
C PRO A 359 -11.70 13.53 -26.60
N VAL A 360 -11.24 13.81 -25.39
CA VAL A 360 -10.16 13.07 -24.75
C VAL A 360 -10.56 11.60 -24.65
N ARG A 361 -9.70 10.70 -25.12
CA ARG A 361 -9.91 9.27 -24.97
C ARG A 361 -9.36 8.85 -23.62
N LEU A 362 -10.22 8.29 -22.77
CA LEU A 362 -9.88 7.64 -21.51
C LEU A 362 -9.82 6.14 -21.72
N THR A 363 -8.76 5.52 -21.18
CA THR A 363 -8.63 4.07 -21.09
C THR A 363 -8.24 3.71 -19.66
N TRP A 364 -8.93 2.77 -19.05
CA TRP A 364 -8.56 2.21 -17.77
C TRP A 364 -7.46 1.17 -17.98
N THR A 365 -6.35 1.31 -17.24
CA THR A 365 -5.17 0.46 -17.35
C THR A 365 -4.75 -0.02 -15.96
N GLY A 366 -4.02 -1.15 -15.90
CA GLY A 366 -3.52 -1.68 -14.64
C GLY A 366 -4.56 -2.24 -13.68
N GLY A 367 -4.19 -2.39 -12.43
CA GLY A 367 -5.03 -2.93 -11.37
C GLY A 367 -6.18 -1.99 -11.00
N ALA A 368 -7.28 -2.57 -10.52
CA ALA A 368 -8.44 -1.83 -10.03
C ALA A 368 -8.59 -2.04 -8.52
N PHE A 369 -7.98 -1.14 -7.74
CA PHE A 369 -8.10 -1.19 -6.30
C PHE A 369 -9.40 -0.50 -5.86
N ALA A 370 -10.39 -1.27 -5.43
CA ALA A 370 -11.53 -0.74 -4.71
C ALA A 370 -11.09 -0.16 -3.36
N SER A 371 -11.91 0.62 -2.72
CA SER A 371 -11.73 0.95 -1.31
C SER A 371 -12.08 -0.25 -0.43
N GLY A 372 -11.52 -0.28 0.79
CA GLY A 372 -11.83 -1.29 1.78
C GLY A 372 -11.97 -0.68 3.17
N THR A 373 -12.80 -1.28 4.02
CA THR A 373 -13.01 -0.79 5.38
C THR A 373 -13.37 -1.91 6.34
N LEU A 374 -12.83 -1.85 7.55
CA LEU A 374 -13.31 -2.63 8.67
C LEU A 374 -14.71 -2.13 9.06
N PRO A 375 -15.71 -2.99 9.28
CA PRO A 375 -17.02 -2.56 9.76
C PRO A 375 -16.93 -1.72 11.03
N HIS A 376 -17.72 -0.64 11.10
CA HIS A 376 -17.72 0.26 12.24
C HIS A 376 -18.04 -0.47 13.54
N GLY A 377 -17.24 -0.20 14.59
CA GLY A 377 -17.42 -0.82 15.91
C GLY A 377 -17.00 -2.30 15.98
N HIS A 378 -16.34 -2.83 14.96
CA HIS A 378 -15.87 -4.20 14.96
C HIS A 378 -14.83 -4.45 16.08
N PRO A 379 -14.94 -5.57 16.85
CA PRO A 379 -14.09 -5.84 18.02
C PRO A 379 -12.60 -6.05 17.70
N LEU A 380 -12.23 -6.26 16.44
CA LEU A 380 -10.83 -6.40 16.01
C LEU A 380 -10.02 -5.13 16.29
N LEU A 381 -10.59 -3.94 16.07
CA LEU A 381 -9.90 -2.67 16.34
C LEU A 381 -9.45 -2.56 17.80
N PRO A 382 -10.33 -2.61 18.81
CA PRO A 382 -9.88 -2.53 20.21
C PRO A 382 -9.05 -3.74 20.63
N ALA A 383 -9.17 -4.91 19.99
CA ALA A 383 -8.32 -6.07 20.28
C ALA A 383 -6.87 -5.80 19.87
N VAL A 384 -6.63 -5.28 18.66
CA VAL A 384 -5.29 -4.88 18.19
C VAL A 384 -4.74 -3.73 19.02
N GLN A 385 -5.54 -2.68 19.28
CA GLN A 385 -5.12 -1.55 20.12
C GLN A 385 -4.66 -1.98 21.50
N ARG A 386 -5.35 -2.90 22.15
CA ARG A 386 -4.95 -3.46 23.46
C ARG A 386 -3.68 -4.30 23.34
N ALA A 387 -3.58 -5.17 22.33
CA ALA A 387 -2.39 -5.99 22.14
C ALA A 387 -1.13 -5.13 21.96
N VAL A 388 -1.23 -4.02 21.23
CA VAL A 388 -0.12 -3.06 21.05
C VAL A 388 0.17 -2.30 22.34
N ALA A 389 -0.85 -1.77 23.02
CA ALA A 389 -0.67 -1.03 24.27
C ALA A 389 0.02 -1.88 25.35
N ASP A 390 -0.31 -3.17 25.41
CA ASP A 390 0.24 -4.10 26.39
C ASP A 390 1.71 -4.50 26.10
N THR A 391 2.25 -4.15 24.92
CA THR A 391 3.71 -4.21 24.66
C THR A 391 4.48 -3.03 25.27
N GLY A 392 3.79 -2.00 25.74
CA GLY A 392 4.37 -0.75 26.23
C GLY A 392 4.43 0.38 25.20
N ALA A 393 3.98 0.15 23.97
CA ALA A 393 4.01 1.14 22.89
C ALA A 393 2.86 2.20 22.95
N GLY A 394 1.93 2.06 23.91
CA GLY A 394 0.74 2.91 23.99
C GLY A 394 -0.39 2.46 23.08
N VAL A 395 -1.54 3.14 23.17
CA VAL A 395 -2.71 2.82 22.36
C VAL A 395 -2.56 3.46 20.96
N PRO A 396 -2.49 2.68 19.88
CA PRO A 396 -2.38 3.21 18.54
C PRO A 396 -3.66 3.97 18.13
N PRO A 397 -3.54 5.14 17.47
CA PRO A 397 -4.70 5.84 16.93
C PRO A 397 -5.30 5.09 15.74
N GLU A 398 -6.61 5.22 15.54
CA GLU A 398 -7.27 4.77 14.32
C GLU A 398 -7.01 5.75 13.17
N ARG A 399 -6.76 5.21 11.95
CA ARG A 399 -6.50 5.99 10.72
C ARG A 399 -7.14 5.33 9.50
N ALA A 400 -7.26 6.12 8.43
CA ALA A 400 -7.41 5.66 7.05
C ALA A 400 -6.20 6.10 6.22
N ILE A 401 -5.89 5.36 5.16
CA ILE A 401 -4.78 5.68 4.24
C ILE A 401 -5.29 5.93 2.82
N PRO A 402 -4.64 6.86 2.07
CA PRO A 402 -5.00 7.19 0.68
C PRO A 402 -4.34 6.23 -0.34
N ALA A 403 -4.15 4.97 0.03
CA ALA A 403 -3.52 3.94 -0.79
C ALA A 403 -4.43 2.72 -0.92
N GLY A 404 -4.40 2.06 -2.07
CA GLY A 404 -5.03 0.75 -2.24
C GLY A 404 -4.28 -0.32 -1.44
N SER A 405 -4.95 -1.40 -1.08
CA SER A 405 -4.33 -2.56 -0.45
C SER A 405 -5.20 -3.82 -0.60
N ASP A 406 -4.66 -4.97 -0.21
CA ASP A 406 -5.39 -6.23 -0.18
C ASP A 406 -6.54 -6.27 0.84
N LEU A 407 -6.63 -5.31 1.78
CA LEU A 407 -7.76 -5.19 2.70
C LEU A 407 -9.11 -5.27 1.96
N ARG A 408 -9.21 -4.63 0.79
CA ARG A 408 -10.42 -4.66 -0.04
C ARG A 408 -10.86 -6.07 -0.44
N LEU A 409 -9.90 -6.97 -0.70
CA LEU A 409 -10.18 -8.34 -1.14
C LEU A 409 -10.72 -9.18 0.01
N TYR A 410 -10.09 -9.07 1.19
CA TYR A 410 -10.59 -9.72 2.41
C TYR A 410 -11.95 -9.16 2.82
N ALA A 411 -12.14 -7.86 2.80
CA ALA A 411 -13.42 -7.21 3.10
C ALA A 411 -14.53 -7.66 2.13
N ALA A 412 -14.24 -7.74 0.83
CA ALA A 412 -15.17 -8.24 -0.18
C ALA A 412 -15.51 -9.73 0.01
N ALA A 413 -14.59 -10.52 0.57
CA ALA A 413 -14.80 -11.90 0.95
C ALA A 413 -15.53 -12.06 2.30
N GLY A 414 -15.93 -10.95 2.93
CA GLY A 414 -16.63 -10.96 4.21
C GLY A 414 -15.73 -11.20 5.43
N VAL A 415 -14.42 -11.07 5.28
CA VAL A 415 -13.44 -11.19 6.37
C VAL A 415 -13.13 -9.81 6.93
N PRO A 416 -13.53 -9.48 8.17
CA PRO A 416 -13.20 -8.23 8.83
C PRO A 416 -11.68 -8.04 8.93
N THR A 417 -11.15 -6.95 8.33
CA THR A 417 -9.71 -6.77 8.12
C THR A 417 -9.28 -5.35 8.47
N LEU A 418 -8.08 -5.22 9.02
CA LEU A 418 -7.40 -3.95 9.26
C LEU A 418 -5.88 -4.09 9.03
N HIS A 419 -5.18 -2.95 8.95
CA HIS A 419 -3.72 -2.95 8.93
C HIS A 419 -3.15 -2.54 10.27
N TYR A 420 -2.09 -3.21 10.66
CA TYR A 420 -1.16 -2.82 11.71
C TYR A 420 0.16 -3.52 11.49
N GLY A 421 1.25 -2.78 11.36
CA GLY A 421 2.58 -3.35 11.18
C GLY A 421 3.69 -2.32 11.33
N PRO A 422 4.96 -2.79 11.32
CA PRO A 422 6.13 -1.96 11.59
C PRO A 422 6.53 -1.15 10.35
N GLY A 423 7.05 0.05 10.57
CA GLY A 423 7.53 0.94 9.53
C GLY A 423 6.57 2.06 9.17
N ASP A 424 7.03 2.95 8.31
CA ASP A 424 6.31 4.13 7.85
C ASP A 424 6.18 4.11 6.32
N LEU A 425 4.94 4.07 5.81
CA LEU A 425 4.63 4.05 4.38
C LEU A 425 5.24 5.25 3.61
N HIS A 426 5.53 6.38 4.27
CA HIS A 426 6.21 7.50 3.65
C HIS A 426 7.66 7.19 3.21
N LEU A 427 8.25 6.13 3.74
CA LEU A 427 9.59 5.66 3.36
C LEU A 427 9.52 4.59 2.26
N ALA A 428 8.35 3.97 2.05
CA ALA A 428 8.13 2.97 1.03
C ALA A 428 8.40 3.54 -0.38
N HIS A 429 8.74 2.67 -1.32
CA HIS A 429 9.04 3.00 -2.73
C HIS A 429 10.20 4.00 -2.93
N GLY A 430 10.83 4.44 -1.84
CA GLY A 430 11.95 5.41 -1.85
C GLY A 430 13.33 4.76 -1.62
N PRO A 431 14.43 5.46 -1.93
CA PRO A 431 15.79 4.95 -1.76
C PRO A 431 16.28 4.99 -0.29
N LEU A 432 15.49 5.53 0.62
CA LEU A 432 15.78 5.58 2.06
C LEU A 432 14.91 4.60 2.87
N GLU A 433 14.34 3.62 2.19
CA GLU A 433 13.46 2.64 2.81
C GLU A 433 14.19 1.87 3.91
N ARG A 434 13.53 1.79 5.06
CA ARG A 434 14.02 1.11 6.26
C ARG A 434 12.89 0.84 7.24
N VAL A 435 13.14 -0.08 8.15
CA VAL A 435 12.26 -0.33 9.30
C VAL A 435 13.07 -0.30 10.59
N PRO A 436 12.65 0.42 11.64
CA PRO A 436 13.25 0.35 12.97
C PRO A 436 13.12 -1.05 13.58
N VAL A 437 14.18 -1.56 14.20
CA VAL A 437 14.17 -2.91 14.80
C VAL A 437 13.21 -2.99 15.98
N ASP A 438 13.08 -1.93 16.76
CA ASP A 438 12.16 -1.86 17.89
C ASP A 438 10.68 -1.89 17.44
N GLU A 439 10.36 -1.31 16.28
CA GLU A 439 9.01 -1.41 15.70
C GLU A 439 8.72 -2.84 15.21
N LEU A 440 9.69 -3.51 14.57
CA LEU A 440 9.57 -4.92 14.18
C LEU A 440 9.29 -5.81 15.40
N VAL A 441 10.05 -5.63 16.48
CA VAL A 441 9.89 -6.41 17.72
C VAL A 441 8.56 -6.09 18.42
N THR A 442 8.17 -4.81 18.44
CA THR A 442 6.88 -4.37 19.00
C THR A 442 5.71 -5.00 18.25
N ALA A 443 5.74 -5.00 16.91
CA ALA A 443 4.73 -5.65 16.10
C ALA A 443 4.68 -7.17 16.35
N ALA A 444 5.83 -7.85 16.39
CA ALA A 444 5.90 -9.28 16.69
C ALA A 444 5.29 -9.60 18.07
N ARG A 445 5.59 -8.81 19.10
CA ARG A 445 5.00 -8.95 20.45
C ARG A 445 3.49 -8.70 20.45
N ALA A 446 3.03 -7.66 19.77
CA ALA A 446 1.61 -7.35 19.65
C ALA A 446 0.85 -8.48 18.92
N PHE A 447 1.41 -9.03 17.85
CA PHE A 447 0.84 -10.17 17.13
C PHE A 447 0.81 -11.45 17.96
N ALA A 448 1.84 -11.70 18.78
CA ALA A 448 1.87 -12.81 19.70
C ALA A 448 0.74 -12.72 20.75
N LEU A 449 0.55 -11.54 21.37
CA LEU A 449 -0.57 -11.29 22.29
C LEU A 449 -1.93 -11.43 21.59
N LEU A 450 -2.07 -10.83 20.40
CA LEU A 450 -3.30 -10.92 19.63
C LEU A 450 -3.64 -12.38 19.30
N THR A 451 -2.64 -13.17 18.89
CA THR A 451 -2.80 -14.60 18.62
C THR A 451 -3.31 -15.35 19.84
N LEU A 452 -2.69 -15.16 21.01
CA LEU A 452 -3.14 -15.84 22.25
C LEU A 452 -4.57 -15.47 22.63
N ARG A 453 -4.91 -14.19 22.51
CA ARG A 453 -6.22 -13.65 22.92
C ARG A 453 -7.34 -14.01 21.96
N THR A 454 -7.01 -14.14 20.67
CA THR A 454 -8.00 -14.47 19.64
C THR A 454 -8.19 -15.97 19.47
N CYS A 455 -7.08 -16.72 19.48
CA CYS A 455 -7.13 -18.17 19.27
C CYS A 455 -7.32 -18.96 20.57
N GLY A 456 -7.04 -18.35 21.74
CA GLY A 456 -7.05 -19.06 23.02
C GLY A 456 -5.87 -20.03 23.18
N VAL A 457 -5.69 -20.53 24.40
CA VAL A 457 -4.69 -21.57 24.74
C VAL A 457 -5.43 -22.82 25.21
N ALA A 458 -5.08 -23.98 24.69
CA ALA A 458 -5.67 -25.27 25.01
C ALA A 458 -5.17 -25.82 26.35
#